data_edbc0b93d3d59bf2b37fafbee3cdda47
#
_entry.id   edbc0b93d3d59bf2b37fafbee3cdda47
#
_cell.length_a   1.000
_cell.length_b   1.000
_cell.length_c   1.000
_cell.angle_alpha   90.00
_cell.angle_beta   90.00
_cell.angle_gamma   90.00
#
_symmetry.space_group_name_H-M   'P 1'
#
loop_
_entity.id
_entity.type
_entity.pdbx_description
1 polymer ?
#
loop_
_entity_poly.entity_id
_entity_poly.type
_entity_poly.pdbx_seq_one_letter_code
_entity_poly.pdbx_strand_id
1 'polypeptide(L)'
;MALDHSVVGQPGEPHERSWTSKDALLYAVGIGAGLGDPLRELEFTTENSEGITQQVLPTYAVLISQAAIRRNLGEFDRAMLVHAEQSFELHRPLPVSGTVRTVATVTGIYDKGSGALVVTENEAVDATTGEPLVTARSGTFIRGEGGFGGERGGSEPWARPDRAPDHQVTLQTRPEQALIYRLSGDRNPLHADPKFAARGGFPRPILHGLCTYGVTGRALLHELCGSDPARFAGMSGRFTHPVLPGDSLTISIWRSEQDSGTALFQTATADGVVVIDRGVMRYRSAA
;
A
#
# COMPACT_ATOMS: atom_id res chain seq x y z
N MET A 1 -1.47 -27.47 -11.95
CA MET A 1 -2.46 -26.81 -11.07
C MET A 1 -2.95 -25.62 -11.86
N ALA A 2 -4.18 -25.27 -11.82
CA ALA A 2 -4.70 -24.20 -12.68
C ALA A 2 -5.49 -23.21 -11.84
N LEU A 3 -5.26 -21.93 -12.10
CA LEU A 3 -6.06 -20.85 -11.53
C LEU A 3 -7.50 -20.96 -12.07
N ASP A 4 -8.47 -20.68 -11.22
CA ASP A 4 -9.87 -20.62 -11.62
C ASP A 4 -10.20 -19.27 -12.23
N HIS A 5 -10.20 -19.18 -13.55
CA HIS A 5 -10.53 -17.97 -14.30
C HIS A 5 -12.01 -17.58 -14.23
N SER A 6 -12.89 -18.48 -13.79
CA SER A 6 -14.32 -18.20 -13.71
C SER A 6 -14.67 -17.17 -12.63
N VAL A 7 -13.75 -16.91 -11.69
CA VAL A 7 -13.93 -15.91 -10.62
C VAL A 7 -13.82 -14.46 -11.11
N VAL A 8 -13.28 -14.24 -12.31
CA VAL A 8 -13.09 -12.89 -12.86
C VAL A 8 -14.44 -12.21 -13.09
N GLY A 9 -14.56 -10.98 -12.60
CA GLY A 9 -15.77 -10.16 -12.69
C GLY A 9 -16.88 -10.54 -11.71
N GLN A 10 -16.67 -11.56 -10.88
CA GLN A 10 -17.67 -11.97 -9.89
C GLN A 10 -17.40 -11.29 -8.53
N PRO A 11 -18.36 -10.47 -8.01
CA PRO A 11 -18.22 -9.87 -6.70
C PRO A 11 -18.13 -10.94 -5.60
N GLY A 12 -17.25 -10.71 -4.63
CA GLY A 12 -17.17 -11.52 -3.43
C GLY A 12 -18.29 -11.21 -2.44
N GLU A 13 -18.35 -11.97 -1.35
CA GLU A 13 -19.24 -11.67 -0.24
C GLU A 13 -18.77 -10.38 0.48
N PRO A 14 -19.70 -9.50 0.88
CA PRO A 14 -19.35 -8.33 1.66
C PRO A 14 -18.63 -8.70 2.96
N HIS A 15 -17.61 -7.95 3.30
CA HIS A 15 -16.84 -8.11 4.53
C HIS A 15 -16.82 -6.80 5.31
N GLU A 16 -17.17 -6.86 6.59
CA GLU A 16 -17.11 -5.70 7.47
C GLU A 16 -15.81 -5.71 8.27
N ARG A 17 -15.21 -4.53 8.38
CA ARG A 17 -14.04 -4.26 9.22
C ARG A 17 -14.22 -2.95 9.97
N SER A 18 -14.02 -3.00 11.29
CA SER A 18 -13.99 -1.82 12.14
C SER A 18 -12.56 -1.46 12.54
N TRP A 19 -12.35 -0.18 12.79
CA TRP A 19 -11.12 0.34 13.39
C TRP A 19 -11.44 1.42 14.42
N THR A 20 -10.52 1.63 15.33
CA THR A 20 -10.58 2.62 16.39
C THR A 20 -9.46 3.66 16.21
N SER A 21 -9.53 4.75 16.99
CA SER A 21 -8.44 5.72 17.12
C SER A 21 -7.09 5.03 17.36
N LYS A 22 -7.03 4.05 18.28
CA LYS A 22 -5.83 3.28 18.59
C LYS A 22 -5.25 2.55 17.37
N ASP A 23 -6.11 1.99 16.52
CA ASP A 23 -5.66 1.25 15.33
C ASP A 23 -5.02 2.21 14.29
N ALA A 24 -5.59 3.40 14.14
CA ALA A 24 -5.04 4.45 13.28
C ALA A 24 -3.68 4.95 13.79
N LEU A 25 -3.54 5.17 15.10
CA LEU A 25 -2.27 5.56 15.74
C LEU A 25 -1.22 4.43 15.61
N LEU A 26 -1.62 3.18 15.84
CA LEU A 26 -0.74 2.02 15.69
C LEU A 26 -0.21 1.90 14.25
N TYR A 27 -1.08 2.12 13.26
CA TYR A 27 -0.67 2.14 11.86
C TYR A 27 0.35 3.26 11.61
N ALA A 28 0.09 4.48 12.07
CA ALA A 28 0.99 5.61 11.87
C ALA A 28 2.39 5.34 12.46
N VAL A 29 2.48 4.88 13.71
CA VAL A 29 3.74 4.46 14.32
C VAL A 29 4.35 3.27 13.57
N GLY A 30 3.50 2.34 13.10
CA GLY A 30 3.89 1.18 12.31
C GLY A 30 4.59 1.52 10.98
N ILE A 31 4.32 2.68 10.41
CA ILE A 31 4.99 3.22 9.21
C ILE A 31 5.98 4.36 9.54
N GLY A 32 6.37 4.48 10.81
CA GLY A 32 7.45 5.35 11.27
C GLY A 32 7.05 6.80 11.53
N ALA A 33 5.77 7.14 11.74
CA ALA A 33 5.39 8.45 12.23
C ALA A 33 6.01 8.70 13.62
N GLY A 34 6.50 9.92 13.86
CA GLY A 34 7.20 10.29 15.09
C GLY A 34 8.60 9.67 15.27
N LEU A 35 9.13 8.94 14.26
CA LEU A 35 10.48 8.38 14.33
C LEU A 35 11.53 9.48 14.22
N GLY A 36 12.47 9.49 15.16
CA GLY A 36 13.55 10.47 15.23
C GLY A 36 13.19 11.72 16.05
N ASP A 37 11.93 12.17 15.97
CA ASP A 37 11.42 13.26 16.80
C ASP A 37 9.95 12.97 17.18
N PRO A 38 9.68 12.51 18.40
CA PRO A 38 8.33 12.14 18.83
C PRO A 38 7.41 13.34 19.05
N LEU A 39 7.93 14.57 18.96
CA LEU A 39 7.12 15.79 19.06
C LEU A 39 6.59 16.26 17.69
N ARG A 40 6.98 15.59 16.62
CA ARG A 40 6.46 15.82 15.28
C ARG A 40 5.33 14.85 14.97
N GLU A 41 4.46 15.25 14.03
CA GLU A 41 3.35 14.42 13.55
C GLU A 41 2.37 14.01 14.67
N LEU A 42 2.19 14.88 15.67
CA LEU A 42 1.32 14.61 16.82
C LEU A 42 -0.14 14.36 16.40
N GLU A 43 -0.57 14.97 15.30
CA GLU A 43 -1.89 14.74 14.69
C GLU A 43 -2.10 13.30 14.21
N PHE A 44 -1.03 12.54 13.95
CA PHE A 44 -1.07 11.14 13.54
C PHE A 44 -0.65 10.17 14.65
N THR A 45 -0.03 10.66 15.72
CA THR A 45 0.60 9.81 16.74
C THR A 45 -0.03 9.93 18.13
N THR A 46 -0.90 10.93 18.34
CA THR A 46 -1.58 11.13 19.63
C THR A 46 -3.06 11.48 19.43
N GLU A 47 -3.88 11.11 20.40
CA GLU A 47 -5.32 11.43 20.44
C GLU A 47 -5.67 12.51 21.47
N ASN A 48 -4.70 12.94 22.28
CA ASN A 48 -4.94 13.81 23.46
C ASN A 48 -3.91 14.94 23.61
N SER A 49 -3.18 15.29 22.53
CA SER A 49 -2.29 16.45 22.54
C SER A 49 -3.10 17.75 22.52
N GLU A 50 -2.76 18.70 23.42
CA GLU A 50 -3.49 19.95 23.56
C GLU A 50 -3.43 20.78 22.26
N GLY A 51 -4.60 21.20 21.79
CA GLY A 51 -4.75 22.00 20.56
C GLY A 51 -4.55 21.22 19.26
N ILE A 52 -4.36 19.89 19.31
CA ILE A 52 -4.15 19.06 18.14
C ILE A 52 -5.32 18.09 18.00
N THR A 53 -5.92 18.04 16.81
CA THR A 53 -6.95 17.07 16.48
C THR A 53 -6.31 15.87 15.79
N GLN A 54 -6.57 14.66 16.30
CA GLN A 54 -6.11 13.44 15.68
C GLN A 54 -6.60 13.33 14.23
N GLN A 55 -5.71 12.93 13.35
CA GLN A 55 -5.97 12.64 11.94
C GLN A 55 -5.50 11.23 11.59
N VAL A 56 -5.87 10.74 10.40
CA VAL A 56 -5.51 9.42 9.92
C VAL A 56 -4.65 9.52 8.68
N LEU A 57 -3.53 8.80 8.65
CA LEU A 57 -2.69 8.73 7.48
C LEU A 57 -3.44 8.06 6.31
N PRO A 58 -3.49 8.71 5.12
CA PRO A 58 -4.30 8.27 3.97
C PRO A 58 -4.04 6.83 3.53
N THR A 59 -2.80 6.36 3.61
CA THR A 59 -2.40 5.02 3.22
C THR A 59 -2.97 3.91 4.12
N TYR A 60 -3.54 4.25 5.30
CA TYR A 60 -4.30 3.31 6.11
C TYR A 60 -5.53 2.76 5.37
N ALA A 61 -6.02 3.50 4.37
CA ALA A 61 -7.08 3.08 3.46
C ALA A 61 -6.88 1.67 2.91
N VAL A 62 -5.64 1.34 2.54
CA VAL A 62 -5.30 0.02 1.97
C VAL A 62 -5.58 -1.12 2.95
N LEU A 63 -5.35 -0.91 4.26
CA LEU A 63 -5.58 -1.94 5.26
C LEU A 63 -7.05 -2.10 5.60
N ILE A 64 -7.77 -0.99 5.77
CA ILE A 64 -9.19 -1.06 6.16
C ILE A 64 -10.07 -1.58 5.02
N SER A 65 -9.69 -1.33 3.76
CA SER A 65 -10.43 -1.80 2.58
C SER A 65 -10.07 -3.23 2.15
N GLN A 66 -9.14 -3.91 2.84
CA GLN A 66 -8.85 -5.31 2.52
C GLN A 66 -10.02 -6.22 2.87
N ALA A 67 -10.56 -6.90 1.86
CA ALA A 67 -11.46 -8.02 2.06
C ALA A 67 -10.76 -9.31 1.61
N ALA A 68 -10.99 -10.39 2.34
CA ALA A 68 -10.49 -11.69 1.93
C ALA A 68 -11.23 -12.14 0.67
N ILE A 69 -10.48 -12.54 -0.36
CA ILE A 69 -11.06 -13.27 -1.49
C ILE A 69 -11.45 -14.66 -0.95
N ARG A 70 -12.72 -14.82 -0.59
CA ARG A 70 -13.24 -16.11 -0.07
C ARG A 70 -13.46 -17.15 -1.15
N ARG A 71 -13.40 -16.76 -2.44
CA ARG A 71 -13.50 -17.70 -3.55
C ARG A 71 -12.17 -18.41 -3.75
N ASN A 72 -12.25 -19.69 -4.08
CA ASN A 72 -11.07 -20.48 -4.40
C ASN A 72 -10.50 -19.98 -5.74
N LEU A 73 -9.32 -19.38 -5.71
CA LEU A 73 -8.57 -18.96 -6.91
C LEU A 73 -7.94 -20.16 -7.65
N GLY A 74 -8.14 -21.38 -7.18
CA GLY A 74 -7.45 -22.58 -7.64
C GLY A 74 -6.44 -23.09 -6.60
N GLU A 75 -5.76 -24.18 -6.96
CA GLU A 75 -4.74 -24.79 -6.12
C GLU A 75 -3.35 -24.33 -6.57
N PHE A 76 -2.66 -23.57 -5.75
CA PHE A 76 -1.29 -23.12 -5.95
C PHE A 76 -0.55 -22.98 -4.62
N ASP A 77 0.79 -22.99 -4.67
CA ASP A 77 1.60 -22.78 -3.48
C ASP A 77 1.54 -21.31 -3.02
N ARG A 78 0.97 -21.07 -1.86
CA ARG A 78 0.85 -19.72 -1.27
C ARG A 78 2.20 -19.08 -0.95
N ALA A 79 3.29 -19.85 -0.84
CA ALA A 79 4.64 -19.32 -0.70
C ALA A 79 5.16 -18.64 -1.97
N MET A 80 4.52 -18.90 -3.11
CA MET A 80 4.83 -18.28 -4.40
C MET A 80 4.11 -16.95 -4.65
N LEU A 81 3.27 -16.50 -3.70
CA LEU A 81 2.57 -15.22 -3.78
C LEU A 81 3.51 -14.05 -3.49
N VAL A 82 3.50 -13.07 -4.37
CA VAL A 82 4.22 -11.80 -4.17
C VAL A 82 3.26 -10.65 -4.43
N HIS A 83 3.18 -9.71 -3.50
CA HIS A 83 2.46 -8.46 -3.70
C HIS A 83 3.24 -7.62 -4.73
N ALA A 84 2.67 -7.44 -5.91
CA ALA A 84 3.36 -6.81 -7.03
C ALA A 84 2.96 -5.34 -7.22
N GLU A 85 1.68 -5.01 -7.03
CA GLU A 85 1.14 -3.68 -7.29
C GLU A 85 0.10 -3.31 -6.24
N GLN A 86 0.07 -2.02 -5.88
CA GLN A 86 -0.95 -1.46 -5.01
C GLN A 86 -1.38 -0.11 -5.51
N SER A 87 -2.69 0.14 -5.51
CA SER A 87 -3.26 1.47 -5.66
C SER A 87 -4.47 1.66 -4.74
N PHE A 88 -4.79 2.91 -4.44
CA PHE A 88 -6.06 3.27 -3.83
C PHE A 88 -6.47 4.69 -4.24
N GLU A 89 -7.75 4.94 -4.14
CA GLU A 89 -8.38 6.25 -4.26
C GLU A 89 -9.25 6.50 -3.03
N LEU A 90 -9.11 7.70 -2.45
CA LEU A 90 -9.95 8.17 -1.35
C LEU A 90 -11.08 9.05 -1.89
N HIS A 91 -12.31 8.63 -1.65
CA HIS A 91 -13.50 9.41 -1.98
C HIS A 91 -13.72 10.54 -0.98
N ARG A 92 -13.27 10.34 0.27
CA ARG A 92 -13.23 11.33 1.35
C ARG A 92 -12.12 11.00 2.37
N PRO A 93 -11.71 11.96 3.23
CA PRO A 93 -10.73 11.68 4.29
C PRO A 93 -11.20 10.55 5.21
N LEU A 94 -10.24 9.75 5.69
CA LEU A 94 -10.54 8.66 6.64
C LEU A 94 -10.90 9.25 8.01
N PRO A 95 -12.01 8.81 8.63
CA PRO A 95 -12.31 9.15 10.02
C PRO A 95 -11.36 8.40 10.97
N VAL A 96 -11.14 8.94 12.17
CA VAL A 96 -10.26 8.33 13.19
C VAL A 96 -10.75 6.97 13.69
N SER A 97 -12.03 6.69 13.56
CA SER A 97 -12.65 5.40 13.84
C SER A 97 -13.83 5.18 12.92
N GLY A 98 -14.21 3.94 12.65
CA GLY A 98 -15.34 3.64 11.79
C GLY A 98 -15.48 2.15 11.50
N THR A 99 -16.44 1.85 10.66
CA THR A 99 -16.66 0.51 10.09
C THR A 99 -16.89 0.65 8.60
N VAL A 100 -16.17 -0.14 7.81
CA VAL A 100 -16.40 -0.26 6.36
C VAL A 100 -16.99 -1.62 6.04
N ARG A 101 -17.81 -1.63 4.99
CA ARG A 101 -18.26 -2.85 4.31
C ARG A 101 -17.58 -2.86 2.94
N THR A 102 -16.77 -3.88 2.70
CA THR A 102 -15.95 -4.02 1.48
C THR A 102 -16.41 -5.22 0.66
N VAL A 103 -16.51 -5.03 -0.65
CA VAL A 103 -16.68 -6.10 -1.63
C VAL A 103 -15.39 -6.21 -2.43
N ALA A 104 -14.82 -7.42 -2.51
CA ALA A 104 -13.65 -7.73 -3.30
C ALA A 104 -14.05 -8.40 -4.61
N THR A 105 -13.54 -7.92 -5.73
CA THR A 105 -13.76 -8.51 -7.06
C THR A 105 -12.41 -8.78 -7.73
N VAL A 106 -12.19 -10.01 -8.21
CA VAL A 106 -11.06 -10.30 -9.11
C VAL A 106 -11.39 -9.68 -10.47
N THR A 107 -10.67 -8.63 -10.84
CA THR A 107 -10.92 -7.89 -12.10
C THR A 107 -10.11 -8.42 -13.27
N GLY A 108 -9.09 -9.25 -13.02
CA GLY A 108 -8.29 -9.86 -14.08
C GLY A 108 -7.29 -10.88 -13.56
N ILE A 109 -6.99 -11.86 -14.41
CA ILE A 109 -5.91 -12.83 -14.25
C ILE A 109 -5.08 -12.79 -15.54
N TYR A 110 -3.85 -12.27 -15.45
CA TYR A 110 -3.02 -11.98 -16.61
C TYR A 110 -1.82 -12.91 -16.68
N ASP A 111 -1.55 -13.45 -17.89
CA ASP A 111 -0.38 -14.28 -18.13
C ASP A 111 0.88 -13.45 -18.28
N LYS A 112 1.81 -13.59 -17.35
CA LYS A 112 3.13 -12.93 -17.41
C LYS A 112 4.25 -13.86 -17.82
N GLY A 113 3.92 -15.04 -18.33
CA GLY A 113 4.89 -16.07 -18.75
C GLY A 113 5.44 -16.85 -17.57
N SER A 114 6.23 -16.23 -16.69
CA SER A 114 6.81 -16.89 -15.50
C SER A 114 5.84 -17.00 -14.33
N GLY A 115 4.65 -16.41 -14.42
CA GLY A 115 3.62 -16.42 -13.39
C GLY A 115 2.35 -15.73 -13.86
N ALA A 116 1.34 -15.75 -13.02
CA ALA A 116 0.08 -15.05 -13.22
C ALA A 116 0.01 -13.78 -12.36
N LEU A 117 -0.49 -12.68 -12.91
CA LEU A 117 -0.84 -11.50 -12.14
C LEU A 117 -2.37 -11.49 -11.92
N VAL A 118 -2.78 -11.71 -10.68
CA VAL A 118 -4.17 -11.61 -10.26
C VAL A 118 -4.42 -10.20 -9.73
N VAL A 119 -5.34 -9.49 -10.36
CA VAL A 119 -5.74 -8.14 -9.95
C VAL A 119 -7.08 -8.21 -9.23
N THR A 120 -7.10 -7.64 -8.03
CA THR A 120 -8.29 -7.56 -7.19
C THR A 120 -8.63 -6.10 -6.93
N GLU A 121 -9.89 -5.73 -7.09
CA GLU A 121 -10.44 -4.46 -6.68
C GLU A 121 -11.29 -4.65 -5.42
N ASN A 122 -11.12 -3.73 -4.47
CA ASN A 122 -11.88 -3.66 -3.23
C ASN A 122 -12.64 -2.34 -3.22
N GLU A 123 -13.96 -2.40 -3.22
CA GLU A 123 -14.83 -1.25 -3.04
C GLU A 123 -15.32 -1.22 -1.61
N ALA A 124 -14.87 -0.23 -0.85
CA ALA A 124 -15.20 -0.06 0.57
C ALA A 124 -16.13 1.14 0.77
N VAL A 125 -17.28 0.90 1.35
CA VAL A 125 -18.24 1.92 1.74
C VAL A 125 -18.32 2.03 3.26
N ASP A 126 -18.67 3.20 3.76
CA ASP A 126 -19.03 3.37 5.17
C ASP A 126 -20.24 2.47 5.50
N ALA A 127 -20.08 1.60 6.50
CA ALA A 127 -21.12 0.61 6.82
C ALA A 127 -22.41 1.25 7.37
N THR A 128 -22.33 2.48 7.89
CA THR A 128 -23.47 3.21 8.46
C THR A 128 -24.22 4.00 7.40
N THR A 129 -23.50 4.75 6.55
CA THR A 129 -24.11 5.66 5.57
C THR A 129 -24.26 5.04 4.19
N GLY A 130 -23.47 4.02 3.87
CA GLY A 130 -23.37 3.44 2.53
C GLY A 130 -22.56 4.29 1.53
N GLU A 131 -22.01 5.40 1.96
CA GLU A 131 -21.23 6.29 1.09
C GLU A 131 -19.86 5.68 0.73
N PRO A 132 -19.38 5.83 -0.51
CA PRO A 132 -18.05 5.39 -0.89
C PRO A 132 -16.96 6.01 -0.02
N LEU A 133 -16.02 5.21 0.44
CA LEU A 133 -14.88 5.66 1.25
C LEU A 133 -13.55 5.41 0.53
N VAL A 134 -13.32 4.18 0.07
CA VAL A 134 -12.07 3.76 -0.57
C VAL A 134 -12.36 2.84 -1.74
N THR A 135 -11.71 3.07 -2.88
CA THR A 135 -11.51 2.06 -3.92
C THR A 135 -10.04 1.68 -3.93
N ALA A 136 -9.71 0.41 -3.69
CA ALA A 136 -8.32 -0.07 -3.69
C ALA A 136 -8.14 -1.21 -4.67
N ARG A 137 -6.98 -1.24 -5.35
CA ARG A 137 -6.59 -2.34 -6.24
C ARG A 137 -5.27 -2.92 -5.79
N SER A 138 -5.16 -4.23 -5.80
CA SER A 138 -3.93 -4.95 -5.55
C SER A 138 -3.63 -5.91 -6.68
N GLY A 139 -2.38 -5.95 -7.12
CA GLY A 139 -1.84 -6.96 -8.02
C GLY A 139 -1.03 -7.97 -7.24
N THR A 140 -1.46 -9.22 -7.25
CA THR A 140 -0.73 -10.35 -6.65
C THR A 140 -0.12 -11.19 -7.74
N PHE A 141 1.20 -11.30 -7.75
CA PHE A 141 1.91 -12.15 -8.70
C PHE A 141 2.11 -13.55 -8.10
N ILE A 142 1.67 -14.58 -8.82
CA ILE A 142 1.78 -15.99 -8.43
C ILE A 142 2.84 -16.63 -9.32
N ARG A 143 4.02 -16.87 -8.77
CA ARG A 143 5.14 -17.47 -9.50
C ARG A 143 4.79 -18.89 -9.92
N GLY A 144 5.15 -19.25 -11.16
CA GLY A 144 4.94 -20.59 -11.70
C GLY A 144 3.54 -20.85 -12.28
N GLU A 145 2.58 -19.94 -12.09
CA GLU A 145 1.20 -20.09 -12.58
C GLU A 145 0.95 -19.32 -13.90
N GLY A 146 2.00 -19.04 -14.68
CA GLY A 146 1.91 -18.43 -16.00
C GLY A 146 1.98 -19.45 -17.14
N GLY A 147 2.01 -18.96 -18.38
CA GLY A 147 2.12 -19.80 -19.58
C GLY A 147 0.79 -20.46 -20.02
N PHE A 148 -0.35 -19.96 -19.50
CA PHE A 148 -1.67 -20.49 -19.88
C PHE A 148 -2.24 -19.84 -21.16
N GLY A 149 -1.50 -18.91 -21.81
CA GLY A 149 -1.89 -18.31 -23.10
C GLY A 149 -2.96 -17.22 -22.99
N GLY A 150 -3.20 -16.68 -21.79
CA GLY A 150 -4.12 -15.58 -21.56
C GLY A 150 -3.55 -14.21 -21.94
N GLU A 151 -4.38 -13.16 -21.75
CA GLU A 151 -3.96 -11.78 -21.94
C GLU A 151 -2.80 -11.43 -21.02
N ARG A 152 -1.86 -10.61 -21.51
CA ARG A 152 -0.73 -10.13 -20.69
C ARG A 152 -1.13 -8.99 -19.75
N GLY A 153 -2.31 -8.39 -19.95
CA GLY A 153 -2.72 -7.17 -19.27
C GLY A 153 -1.91 -5.96 -19.67
N GLY A 154 -2.54 -4.82 -19.67
CA GLY A 154 -1.90 -3.52 -19.90
C GLY A 154 -1.20 -2.99 -18.64
N SER A 155 -0.33 -2.01 -18.83
CA SER A 155 0.11 -1.11 -17.79
C SER A 155 0.08 0.30 -18.33
N GLU A 156 -0.37 1.24 -17.51
CA GLU A 156 -0.33 2.65 -17.88
C GLU A 156 1.09 3.07 -18.26
N PRO A 157 1.25 3.89 -19.31
CA PRO A 157 2.54 4.45 -19.65
C PRO A 157 3.12 5.20 -18.45
N TRP A 158 4.34 4.87 -18.09
CA TRP A 158 5.06 5.56 -17.01
C TRP A 158 6.54 5.62 -17.40
N ALA A 159 7.12 6.79 -17.30
CA ALA A 159 8.54 6.98 -17.48
C ALA A 159 9.05 7.91 -16.39
N ARG A 160 10.18 7.54 -15.79
CA ARG A 160 10.88 8.44 -14.87
C ARG A 160 11.25 9.71 -15.63
N PRO A 161 10.92 10.90 -15.08
CA PRO A 161 11.31 12.16 -15.70
C PRO A 161 12.83 12.27 -15.81
N ASP A 162 13.31 12.75 -16.96
CA ASP A 162 14.73 13.00 -17.22
C ASP A 162 15.13 14.39 -16.69
N ARG A 163 14.86 14.62 -15.41
CA ARG A 163 15.21 15.82 -14.66
C ARG A 163 15.38 15.49 -13.19
N ALA A 164 16.03 16.39 -12.45
CA ALA A 164 16.10 16.25 -11.00
C ALA A 164 14.69 16.21 -10.38
N PRO A 165 14.49 15.46 -9.28
CA PRO A 165 13.22 15.48 -8.56
C PRO A 165 12.97 16.86 -7.94
N ASP A 166 11.69 17.25 -7.87
CA ASP A 166 11.28 18.49 -7.19
C ASP A 166 11.46 18.38 -5.68
N HIS A 167 11.27 17.16 -5.13
CA HIS A 167 11.53 16.84 -3.73
C HIS A 167 12.26 15.51 -3.62
N GLN A 168 13.14 15.41 -2.66
CA GLN A 168 13.79 14.15 -2.30
C GLN A 168 13.86 14.04 -0.77
N VAL A 169 13.21 13.01 -0.24
CA VAL A 169 13.10 12.79 1.22
C VAL A 169 13.66 11.42 1.56
N THR A 170 14.52 11.36 2.56
CA THR A 170 15.04 10.10 3.10
C THR A 170 14.45 9.84 4.47
N LEU A 171 13.80 8.70 4.64
CA LEU A 171 13.21 8.24 5.88
C LEU A 171 13.88 6.94 6.33
N GLN A 172 14.27 6.90 7.61
CA GLN A 172 14.84 5.72 8.23
C GLN A 172 13.72 4.78 8.68
N THR A 173 13.86 3.46 8.44
CA THR A 173 13.02 2.47 9.09
C THR A 173 13.71 1.93 10.35
N ARG A 174 12.93 1.39 11.31
CA ARG A 174 13.47 0.77 12.53
C ARG A 174 13.88 -0.67 12.25
N PRO A 175 14.89 -1.23 12.93
CA PRO A 175 15.20 -2.66 12.87
C PRO A 175 14.00 -3.55 13.25
N GLU A 176 13.13 -3.08 14.15
CA GLU A 176 11.90 -3.76 14.59
C GLU A 176 10.64 -3.31 13.81
N GLN A 177 10.77 -2.53 12.74
CA GLN A 177 9.63 -1.95 12.01
C GLN A 177 8.60 -3.00 11.58
N ALA A 178 9.04 -4.16 11.09
CA ALA A 178 8.15 -5.23 10.68
C ALA A 178 7.35 -5.82 11.86
N LEU A 179 7.94 -5.85 13.07
CA LEU A 179 7.28 -6.38 14.28
C LEU A 179 6.19 -5.41 14.77
N ILE A 180 6.38 -4.10 14.58
CA ILE A 180 5.37 -3.09 14.90
C ILE A 180 4.27 -3.11 13.84
N TYR A 181 4.64 -3.02 12.56
CA TYR A 181 3.68 -2.92 11.46
C TYR A 181 2.72 -4.12 11.39
N ARG A 182 3.22 -5.36 11.64
CA ARG A 182 2.37 -6.57 11.62
C ARG A 182 1.20 -6.51 12.60
N LEU A 183 1.27 -5.66 13.63
CA LEU A 183 0.19 -5.47 14.59
C LEU A 183 -1.03 -4.77 13.97
N SER A 184 -0.85 -4.09 12.84
CA SER A 184 -1.94 -3.48 12.06
C SER A 184 -2.74 -4.50 11.22
N GLY A 185 -2.38 -5.81 11.26
CA GLY A 185 -3.20 -6.88 10.68
C GLY A 185 -2.45 -7.91 9.84
N ASP A 186 -1.36 -7.55 9.17
CA ASP A 186 -0.60 -8.51 8.36
C ASP A 186 0.34 -9.35 9.22
N ARG A 187 -0.08 -10.58 9.52
CA ARG A 187 0.63 -11.54 10.37
C ARG A 187 1.45 -12.56 9.57
N ASN A 188 1.71 -12.33 8.27
CA ASN A 188 2.50 -13.24 7.46
C ASN A 188 3.87 -13.49 8.11
N PRO A 189 4.25 -14.76 8.39
CA PRO A 189 5.52 -15.10 9.05
C PRO A 189 6.76 -14.72 8.24
N LEU A 190 6.63 -14.42 6.95
CA LEU A 190 7.71 -13.89 6.10
C LEU A 190 8.40 -12.65 6.71
N HIS A 191 7.65 -11.88 7.48
CA HIS A 191 8.08 -10.62 8.07
C HIS A 191 8.56 -10.74 9.53
N ALA A 192 8.53 -11.94 10.10
CA ALA A 192 8.86 -12.14 11.51
C ALA A 192 9.63 -13.43 11.82
N ASP A 193 9.47 -14.49 11.01
CA ASP A 193 10.08 -15.79 11.24
C ASP A 193 11.28 -16.01 10.30
N PRO A 194 12.52 -16.10 10.83
CA PRO A 194 13.71 -16.34 10.01
C PRO A 194 13.67 -17.65 9.21
N LYS A 195 13.07 -18.71 9.77
CA LYS A 195 12.98 -20.00 9.08
C LYS A 195 12.01 -19.92 7.90
N PHE A 196 10.91 -19.19 8.08
CA PHE A 196 9.95 -18.96 6.99
C PHE A 196 10.57 -18.06 5.90
N ALA A 197 11.26 -16.99 6.28
CA ALA A 197 11.94 -16.09 5.34
C ALA A 197 13.00 -16.85 4.51
N ALA A 198 13.79 -17.72 5.15
CA ALA A 198 14.78 -18.54 4.46
C ALA A 198 14.16 -19.49 3.43
N ARG A 199 12.99 -20.08 3.69
CA ARG A 199 12.25 -20.88 2.70
C ARG A 199 11.79 -20.05 1.50
N GLY A 200 11.48 -18.76 1.71
CA GLY A 200 11.17 -17.80 0.66
C GLY A 200 12.39 -17.28 -0.11
N GLY A 201 13.61 -17.75 0.24
CA GLY A 201 14.86 -17.31 -0.38
C GLY A 201 15.44 -16.01 0.17
N PHE A 202 14.95 -15.54 1.35
CA PHE A 202 15.44 -14.31 1.96
C PHE A 202 16.41 -14.62 3.11
N PRO A 203 17.50 -13.84 3.26
CA PRO A 203 18.52 -14.07 4.30
C PRO A 203 17.98 -13.81 5.72
N ARG A 204 16.93 -13.01 5.85
CA ARG A 204 16.22 -12.66 7.09
C ARG A 204 14.80 -12.18 6.78
N PRO A 205 13.92 -12.04 7.79
CA PRO A 205 12.59 -11.45 7.58
C PRO A 205 12.68 -10.09 6.89
N ILE A 206 11.84 -9.91 5.86
CA ILE A 206 11.78 -8.68 5.08
C ILE A 206 10.71 -7.73 5.65
N LEU A 207 10.80 -6.45 5.32
CA LEU A 207 9.75 -5.49 5.64
C LEU A 207 8.53 -5.75 4.76
N HIS A 208 7.33 -5.53 5.29
CA HIS A 208 6.09 -5.60 4.52
C HIS A 208 6.12 -4.60 3.36
N GLY A 209 5.73 -5.03 2.17
CA GLY A 209 5.61 -4.11 1.03
C GLY A 209 4.68 -2.94 1.33
N LEU A 210 3.55 -3.21 1.98
CA LEU A 210 2.60 -2.17 2.39
C LEU A 210 3.13 -1.25 3.51
N CYS A 211 4.10 -1.68 4.31
CA CYS A 211 4.81 -0.78 5.22
C CYS A 211 5.69 0.22 4.43
N THR A 212 6.46 -0.27 3.46
CA THR A 212 7.25 0.56 2.54
C THR A 212 6.35 1.55 1.78
N TYR A 213 5.19 1.08 1.33
CA TYR A 213 4.16 1.89 0.68
C TYR A 213 3.62 2.98 1.61
N GLY A 214 3.35 2.64 2.88
CA GLY A 214 2.92 3.59 3.91
C GLY A 214 3.97 4.66 4.24
N VAL A 215 5.24 4.26 4.40
CA VAL A 215 6.37 5.19 4.59
C VAL A 215 6.48 6.16 3.41
N THR A 216 6.38 5.64 2.19
CA THR A 216 6.39 6.46 0.97
C THR A 216 5.22 7.43 0.94
N GLY A 217 3.98 6.95 1.21
CA GLY A 217 2.79 7.80 1.22
C GLY A 217 2.82 8.88 2.31
N ARG A 218 3.48 8.61 3.45
CA ARG A 218 3.70 9.61 4.49
C ARG A 218 4.62 10.75 4.00
N ALA A 219 5.72 10.43 3.32
CA ALA A 219 6.57 11.45 2.70
C ALA A 219 5.81 12.29 1.67
N LEU A 220 5.02 11.63 0.79
CA LEU A 220 4.20 12.30 -0.21
C LEU A 220 3.15 13.23 0.42
N LEU A 221 2.52 12.82 1.53
CA LEU A 221 1.56 13.64 2.26
C LEU A 221 2.21 14.94 2.77
N HIS A 222 3.40 14.84 3.35
CA HIS A 222 4.09 16.01 3.88
C HIS A 222 4.55 16.96 2.77
N GLU A 223 5.16 16.44 1.71
CA GLU A 223 5.76 17.25 0.64
C GLU A 223 4.74 17.87 -0.32
N LEU A 224 3.65 17.17 -0.61
CA LEU A 224 2.68 17.60 -1.63
C LEU A 224 1.37 18.14 -1.05
N CYS A 225 0.99 17.67 0.13
CA CYS A 225 -0.27 18.05 0.77
C CYS A 225 -0.10 18.98 1.97
N GLY A 226 1.14 19.29 2.38
CA GLY A 226 1.39 20.08 3.59
C GLY A 226 0.88 19.43 4.86
N SER A 227 0.97 18.10 4.95
CA SER A 227 0.47 17.26 6.06
C SER A 227 -1.06 17.21 6.20
N ASP A 228 -1.82 17.73 5.25
CA ASP A 228 -3.29 17.69 5.26
C ASP A 228 -3.81 16.44 4.53
N PRO A 229 -4.37 15.42 5.25
CA PRO A 229 -4.93 14.23 4.63
C PRO A 229 -6.12 14.49 3.70
N ALA A 230 -6.83 15.61 3.85
CA ALA A 230 -7.95 15.96 2.98
C ALA A 230 -7.51 16.25 1.54
N ARG A 231 -6.24 16.62 1.36
CA ARG A 231 -5.65 16.87 0.05
C ARG A 231 -5.13 15.61 -0.63
N PHE A 232 -4.93 14.51 0.09
CA PHE A 232 -4.48 13.24 -0.48
C PHE A 232 -5.64 12.52 -1.17
N ALA A 233 -5.62 12.41 -2.50
CA ALA A 233 -6.70 11.79 -3.27
C ALA A 233 -6.44 10.31 -3.56
N GLY A 234 -5.19 9.91 -3.82
CA GLY A 234 -4.86 8.53 -4.13
C GLY A 234 -3.39 8.32 -4.46
N MET A 235 -2.99 7.07 -4.46
CA MET A 235 -1.60 6.67 -4.72
C MET A 235 -1.57 5.31 -5.39
N SER A 236 -0.63 5.11 -6.33
CA SER A 236 -0.34 3.82 -6.95
C SER A 236 1.16 3.59 -7.04
N GLY A 237 1.58 2.31 -7.06
CA GLY A 237 2.98 1.95 -7.24
C GLY A 237 3.17 0.45 -7.41
N ARG A 238 4.31 0.08 -7.97
CA ARG A 238 4.73 -1.31 -8.20
C ARG A 238 5.90 -1.66 -7.29
N PHE A 239 5.78 -2.76 -6.58
CA PHE A 239 6.88 -3.32 -5.78
C PHE A 239 7.88 -4.04 -6.70
N THR A 240 9.16 -3.72 -6.55
CA THR A 240 10.21 -4.28 -7.42
C THR A 240 11.24 -5.10 -6.66
N HIS A 241 11.60 -4.69 -5.45
CA HIS A 241 12.57 -5.37 -4.60
C HIS A 241 12.14 -5.37 -3.14
N PRO A 242 12.57 -6.36 -2.35
CA PRO A 242 12.33 -6.38 -0.92
C PRO A 242 13.13 -5.29 -0.19
N VAL A 243 12.59 -4.83 0.93
CA VAL A 243 13.25 -3.94 1.89
C VAL A 243 13.56 -4.72 3.15
N LEU A 244 14.69 -4.47 3.76
CA LEU A 244 15.02 -5.04 5.07
C LEU A 244 14.67 -4.06 6.19
N PRO A 245 14.09 -4.52 7.31
CA PRO A 245 13.91 -3.66 8.47
C PRO A 245 15.24 -3.04 8.89
N GLY A 246 15.26 -1.72 9.08
CA GLY A 246 16.46 -0.93 9.32
C GLY A 246 17.03 -0.22 8.10
N ASP A 247 16.53 -0.49 6.88
CA ASP A 247 16.95 0.24 5.68
C ASP A 247 16.41 1.67 5.68
N SER A 248 17.18 2.59 5.10
CA SER A 248 16.72 3.93 4.75
C SER A 248 16.02 3.90 3.40
N LEU A 249 14.94 4.66 3.28
CA LEU A 249 14.14 4.79 2.06
C LEU A 249 14.22 6.24 1.57
N THR A 250 14.69 6.42 0.35
CA THR A 250 14.73 7.72 -0.33
C THR A 250 13.60 7.79 -1.34
N ILE A 251 12.70 8.75 -1.15
CA ILE A 251 11.55 9.02 -2.00
C ILE A 251 11.89 10.21 -2.89
N SER A 252 11.99 9.97 -4.20
CA SER A 252 12.16 11.01 -5.22
C SER A 252 10.82 11.33 -5.84
N ILE A 253 10.45 12.62 -5.91
CA ILE A 253 9.12 13.11 -6.28
C ILE A 253 9.25 14.11 -7.41
N TRP A 254 8.48 13.92 -8.48
CA TRP A 254 8.38 14.82 -9.63
C TRP A 254 6.93 15.26 -9.78
N ARG A 255 6.66 16.56 -9.61
CA ARG A 255 5.34 17.14 -9.91
C ARG A 255 5.08 17.06 -11.42
N SER A 256 3.87 16.70 -11.79
CA SER A 256 3.49 16.69 -13.20
C SER A 256 3.41 18.12 -13.73
N GLU A 257 4.00 18.35 -14.90
CA GLU A 257 3.88 19.63 -15.61
C GLU A 257 2.55 19.76 -16.37
N GLN A 258 1.90 18.62 -16.61
CA GLN A 258 0.65 18.53 -17.39
C GLN A 258 -0.60 18.54 -16.51
N ASP A 259 -0.47 18.09 -15.25
CA ASP A 259 -1.58 17.97 -14.30
C ASP A 259 -1.10 18.42 -12.91
N SER A 260 -1.55 19.59 -12.47
CA SER A 260 -1.17 20.19 -11.18
C SER A 260 -1.59 19.40 -9.95
N GLY A 261 -2.48 18.41 -10.11
CA GLY A 261 -2.94 17.50 -9.06
C GLY A 261 -2.25 16.14 -9.05
N THR A 262 -1.19 15.96 -9.86
CA THR A 262 -0.50 14.69 -10.01
C THR A 262 1.00 14.85 -9.79
N ALA A 263 1.63 13.85 -9.16
CA ALA A 263 3.07 13.70 -9.06
C ALA A 263 3.48 12.26 -9.37
N LEU A 264 4.64 12.10 -9.99
CA LEU A 264 5.32 10.82 -10.15
C LEU A 264 6.32 10.65 -9.01
N PHE A 265 6.56 9.41 -8.60
CA PHE A 265 7.57 9.12 -7.58
C PHE A 265 8.24 7.76 -7.78
N GLN A 266 9.41 7.62 -7.19
CA GLN A 266 10.10 6.35 -6.95
C GLN A 266 10.60 6.30 -5.52
N THR A 267 10.65 5.11 -4.93
CA THR A 267 11.28 4.87 -3.63
C THR A 267 12.44 3.91 -3.82
N ALA A 268 13.60 4.26 -3.30
CA ALA A 268 14.82 3.45 -3.35
C ALA A 268 15.44 3.29 -1.96
N THR A 269 16.20 2.21 -1.77
CA THR A 269 17.07 2.03 -0.60
C THR A 269 18.30 2.94 -0.68
N ALA A 270 19.10 3.00 0.40
CA ALA A 270 20.34 3.77 0.44
C ALA A 270 21.33 3.36 -0.67
N ASP A 271 21.31 2.10 -1.09
CA ASP A 271 22.18 1.57 -2.16
C ASP A 271 21.67 1.94 -3.56
N GLY A 272 20.57 2.68 -3.66
CA GLY A 272 19.95 3.09 -4.92
C GLY A 272 19.07 2.02 -5.57
N VAL A 273 18.79 0.91 -4.89
CA VAL A 273 17.88 -0.13 -5.39
C VAL A 273 16.45 0.37 -5.31
N VAL A 274 15.79 0.49 -6.46
CA VAL A 274 14.37 0.90 -6.51
C VAL A 274 13.52 -0.21 -5.92
N VAL A 275 12.69 0.12 -4.94
CA VAL A 275 11.80 -0.81 -4.21
C VAL A 275 10.32 -0.55 -4.49
N ILE A 276 9.95 0.71 -4.78
CA ILE A 276 8.67 1.08 -5.38
C ILE A 276 8.95 1.87 -6.63
N ASP A 277 8.45 1.38 -7.74
CA ASP A 277 8.55 1.97 -9.08
C ASP A 277 7.16 2.35 -9.61
N ARG A 278 7.15 3.10 -10.71
CA ARG A 278 5.92 3.53 -11.40
C ARG A 278 4.94 4.23 -10.47
N GLY A 279 5.47 4.96 -9.50
CA GLY A 279 4.69 5.67 -8.51
C GLY A 279 3.92 6.83 -9.14
N VAL A 280 2.62 6.91 -8.84
CA VAL A 280 1.75 8.05 -9.17
C VAL A 280 0.97 8.41 -7.92
N MET A 281 1.00 9.68 -7.56
CA MET A 281 0.15 10.26 -6.52
C MET A 281 -0.79 11.28 -7.13
N ARG A 282 -2.06 11.26 -6.70
CA ARG A 282 -3.05 12.30 -6.98
C ARG A 282 -3.37 13.05 -5.69
N TYR A 283 -3.40 14.38 -5.80
CA TYR A 283 -3.69 15.24 -4.66
C TYR A 283 -4.51 16.46 -5.10
N ARG A 284 -5.26 17.03 -4.15
CA ARG A 284 -6.11 18.20 -4.38
C ARG A 284 -5.28 19.46 -4.13
N SER A 285 -5.49 20.50 -4.92
CA SER A 285 -4.91 21.82 -4.69
C SER A 285 -5.28 22.34 -3.30
N ALA A 286 -4.46 23.21 -2.71
CA ALA A 286 -4.89 23.98 -1.57
C ALA A 286 -6.07 24.87 -2.00
N ALA A 287 -7.12 24.87 -1.16
CA ALA A 287 -8.26 25.75 -1.36
C ALA A 287 -7.87 27.21 -1.17
#